data_6e1934919f4210626570903cec40bb72
#
_entry.id   6e1934919f4210626570903cec40bb72
#
_cell.length_a   1.000
_cell.length_b   1.000
_cell.length_c   1.000
_cell.angle_alpha   90.00
_cell.angle_beta   90.00
_cell.angle_gamma   90.00
#
_symmetry.space_group_name_H-M   'P 1'
#
loop_
_entity.id
_entity.type
_entity.pdbx_description
1 polymer ?
#
loop_
_entity_poly.entity_id
_entity_poly.type
_entity_poly.pdbx_seq_one_letter_code
_entity_poly.pdbx_strand_id
1 'polypeptide(L)'
;MNNTYNVLYNGNTALEAGLNQLKAEQKNNYLDLLPIEPFPTEKFDVFLDDVANDENFERAEEKATKAIQKHSMVFGSKQKNQRIEDAYFLLGKARYYDQRFVPAIEAFTKVLSQSRSESNKALAHIWIAKIYYRTDNVDRSLSQLRNVKVDRIDKEVALEYYLIQSQIALDAENNSLSRAYLKKAVALAELGEKKARWAYLLGQLYERDQKLDSAYLAYKEVIRIGHRAPALLQLSAKLSAINLWEEVDEALQELRQIEDYWEYKSFKPFAERTEAKLRMRKGEDSLALSKYTQSNRGAQGQFRALLRENYKDQAAYFFYRQELLLAANYYDSLYPLLTLPKEKREVSKKIKSLADLKMHSRQIATADSILFLMKLNEEERVEYVVNALKKQMIKEQERKQSAFENSASSGNFYFDNTRRITSGRAAFRLKWGAILKSDNWFLKSSNQGGVTEIIQKTTQKDNSQDSLKTVAQAKLSTLPS
;
A
#
# COMPACT_ATOMS: atom_id res chain seq x y z
N MET A 1 -21.30 -25.48 -32.64
CA MET A 1 -20.20 -25.46 -31.66
C MET A 1 -19.52 -24.09 -31.55
N ASN A 2 -19.26 -23.38 -32.64
CA ASN A 2 -18.57 -22.05 -32.58
C ASN A 2 -19.31 -20.97 -31.77
N ASN A 3 -20.64 -21.00 -31.74
CA ASN A 3 -21.41 -19.91 -31.11
C ASN A 3 -21.37 -19.95 -29.55
N THR A 4 -21.35 -21.16 -28.97
CA THR A 4 -21.18 -21.31 -27.49
C THR A 4 -19.79 -20.87 -27.07
N TYR A 5 -18.76 -21.19 -27.85
CA TYR A 5 -17.39 -20.77 -27.59
C TYR A 5 -17.26 -19.25 -27.56
N ASN A 6 -17.81 -18.56 -28.55
CA ASN A 6 -17.76 -17.09 -28.62
C ASN A 6 -18.49 -16.41 -27.45
N VAL A 7 -19.61 -16.97 -27.01
CA VAL A 7 -20.37 -16.43 -25.88
C VAL A 7 -19.57 -16.57 -24.58
N LEU A 8 -18.98 -17.74 -24.33
CA LEU A 8 -18.15 -18.01 -23.15
C LEU A 8 -16.85 -17.22 -23.19
N TYR A 9 -16.21 -17.08 -24.37
CA TYR A 9 -15.03 -16.25 -24.53
C TYR A 9 -15.30 -14.80 -24.12
N ASN A 10 -16.36 -14.19 -24.65
CA ASN A 10 -16.75 -12.83 -24.31
C ASN A 10 -17.10 -12.67 -22.82
N GLY A 11 -17.69 -13.71 -22.21
CA GLY A 11 -17.97 -13.71 -20.78
C GLY A 11 -16.70 -13.79 -19.92
N ASN A 12 -15.73 -14.63 -20.31
CA ASN A 12 -14.43 -14.68 -19.64
C ASN A 12 -13.64 -13.37 -19.79
N THR A 13 -13.69 -12.74 -20.98
CA THR A 13 -13.05 -11.43 -21.19
C THR A 13 -13.65 -10.36 -20.26
N ALA A 14 -14.97 -10.37 -20.07
CA ALA A 14 -15.62 -9.46 -19.11
C ALA A 14 -15.21 -9.79 -17.68
N LEU A 15 -15.17 -11.05 -17.28
CA LEU A 15 -14.67 -11.47 -15.96
C LEU A 15 -13.24 -11.00 -15.72
N GLU A 16 -12.35 -11.15 -16.69
CA GLU A 16 -10.96 -10.70 -16.61
C GLU A 16 -10.86 -9.17 -16.49
N ALA A 17 -11.72 -8.43 -17.20
CA ALA A 17 -11.77 -6.95 -17.07
C ALA A 17 -12.14 -6.53 -15.65
N GLY A 18 -13.18 -7.13 -15.05
CA GLY A 18 -13.55 -6.87 -13.66
C GLY A 18 -12.44 -7.23 -12.66
N LEU A 19 -11.77 -8.39 -12.87
CA LEU A 19 -10.62 -8.77 -12.04
C LEU A 19 -9.44 -7.81 -12.15
N ASN A 20 -9.17 -7.27 -13.33
CA ASN A 20 -8.12 -6.29 -13.53
C ASN A 20 -8.46 -4.95 -12.87
N GLN A 21 -9.73 -4.55 -12.89
CA GLN A 21 -10.22 -3.38 -12.17
C GLN A 21 -10.03 -3.55 -10.64
N LEU A 22 -10.48 -4.66 -10.07
CA LEU A 22 -10.27 -4.98 -8.64
C LEU A 22 -8.79 -4.97 -8.25
N LYS A 23 -7.91 -5.48 -9.13
CA LYS A 23 -6.46 -5.42 -8.91
C LYS A 23 -5.91 -3.99 -8.94
N ALA A 24 -6.40 -3.14 -9.84
CA ALA A 24 -5.95 -1.75 -9.96
C ALA A 24 -6.34 -0.91 -8.75
N GLU A 25 -7.49 -1.19 -8.15
CA GLU A 25 -7.97 -0.53 -6.94
C GLU A 25 -7.16 -0.95 -5.70
N GLN A 26 -6.61 -2.15 -5.70
CA GLN A 26 -5.87 -2.69 -4.56
C GLN A 26 -4.39 -2.35 -4.63
N LYS A 27 -3.94 -1.47 -3.74
CA LYS A 27 -2.51 -1.17 -3.55
C LYS A 27 -1.85 -2.28 -2.73
N ASN A 28 -1.04 -3.10 -3.38
CA ASN A 28 -0.24 -4.12 -2.69
C ASN A 28 0.81 -3.46 -1.79
N ASN A 29 0.84 -3.87 -0.52
CA ASN A 29 1.88 -3.50 0.41
C ASN A 29 2.81 -4.70 0.65
N TYR A 30 4.01 -4.66 0.07
CA TYR A 30 4.99 -5.75 0.18
C TYR A 30 5.77 -5.75 1.51
N LEU A 31 5.56 -4.75 2.37
CA LEU A 31 6.14 -4.71 3.72
C LEU A 31 5.30 -5.49 4.73
N ASP A 32 4.01 -5.64 4.47
CA ASP A 32 3.12 -6.50 5.24
C ASP A 32 3.09 -7.91 4.64
N LEU A 33 2.59 -8.85 5.42
CA LEU A 33 2.33 -10.19 4.91
C LEU A 33 1.29 -10.12 3.80
N LEU A 34 1.66 -10.58 2.61
CA LEU A 34 0.74 -10.54 1.49
C LEU A 34 -0.42 -11.52 1.68
N PRO A 35 -1.65 -11.13 1.35
CA PRO A 35 -2.73 -12.09 1.21
C PRO A 35 -2.47 -13.00 -0.01
N ILE A 36 -2.93 -14.24 0.05
CA ILE A 36 -2.78 -15.20 -1.05
C ILE A 36 -3.52 -14.73 -2.29
N GLU A 37 -4.77 -14.31 -2.13
CA GLU A 37 -5.53 -13.65 -3.19
C GLU A 37 -5.39 -12.12 -3.06
N PRO A 38 -5.21 -11.40 -4.19
CA PRO A 38 -5.05 -9.94 -4.17
C PRO A 38 -6.39 -9.20 -4.02
N PHE A 39 -7.42 -9.82 -3.49
CA PHE A 39 -8.75 -9.25 -3.33
C PHE A 39 -9.07 -9.04 -1.86
N PRO A 40 -9.84 -8.01 -1.50
CA PRO A 40 -10.24 -7.80 -0.12
C PRO A 40 -10.98 -9.04 0.38
N THR A 41 -10.45 -9.66 1.42
CA THR A 41 -11.08 -10.76 2.15
C THR A 41 -11.93 -10.20 3.28
N GLU A 42 -12.64 -9.11 3.04
CA GLU A 42 -13.59 -8.64 4.04
C GLU A 42 -14.63 -9.72 4.25
N LYS A 43 -14.79 -10.12 5.50
CA LYS A 43 -15.79 -11.09 5.92
C LYS A 43 -17.11 -10.34 5.96
N PHE A 44 -17.96 -10.61 4.98
CA PHE A 44 -19.27 -10.00 4.91
C PHE A 44 -20.30 -10.84 5.65
N ASP A 45 -21.16 -10.16 6.41
CA ASP A 45 -22.44 -10.73 6.81
C ASP A 45 -23.26 -11.07 5.57
N VAL A 46 -23.76 -12.30 5.51
CA VAL A 46 -24.39 -12.94 4.33
C VAL A 46 -25.76 -12.35 4.02
N PHE A 47 -25.97 -11.08 4.13
CA PHE A 47 -27.27 -10.47 3.81
C PHE A 47 -27.20 -9.58 2.58
N LEU A 48 -27.45 -10.23 1.41
CA LEU A 48 -28.48 -9.80 0.48
C LEU A 48 -28.24 -8.55 -0.35
N ASP A 49 -27.75 -8.69 -1.52
CA ASP A 49 -28.54 -8.17 -2.65
C ASP A 49 -28.18 -9.01 -3.87
N ASP A 50 -29.21 -9.54 -4.57
CA ASP A 50 -29.04 -10.28 -5.82
C ASP A 50 -28.78 -9.34 -7.01
N VAL A 51 -28.49 -8.07 -6.70
CA VAL A 51 -28.17 -7.03 -7.68
C VAL A 51 -26.66 -7.02 -7.94
N ALA A 52 -26.28 -7.03 -9.20
CA ALA A 52 -24.88 -6.89 -9.59
C ALA A 52 -24.33 -5.51 -9.21
N ASN A 53 -23.13 -5.49 -8.61
CA ASN A 53 -22.48 -4.27 -8.17
C ASN A 53 -21.46 -3.73 -9.19
N ASP A 54 -20.95 -4.60 -10.09
CA ASP A 54 -19.96 -4.25 -11.11
C ASP A 54 -20.45 -4.67 -12.51
N GLU A 55 -20.42 -3.73 -13.46
CA GLU A 55 -20.87 -3.90 -14.84
C GLU A 55 -20.12 -5.03 -15.58
N ASN A 56 -18.84 -5.24 -15.28
CA ASN A 56 -18.07 -6.29 -15.92
C ASN A 56 -18.50 -7.68 -15.45
N PHE A 57 -18.78 -7.82 -14.13
CA PHE A 57 -19.27 -9.09 -13.59
C PHE A 57 -20.72 -9.36 -14.00
N GLU A 58 -21.57 -8.34 -14.07
CA GLU A 58 -22.92 -8.45 -14.65
C GLU A 58 -22.87 -8.95 -16.10
N ARG A 59 -22.02 -8.34 -16.92
CA ARG A 59 -21.83 -8.77 -18.31
C ARG A 59 -21.31 -10.20 -18.43
N ALA A 60 -20.42 -10.61 -17.54
CA ALA A 60 -19.94 -12.00 -17.49
C ALA A 60 -21.08 -12.97 -17.15
N GLU A 61 -21.93 -12.61 -16.18
CA GLU A 61 -23.13 -13.36 -15.78
C GLU A 61 -24.14 -13.48 -16.90
N GLU A 62 -24.46 -12.37 -17.59
CA GLU A 62 -25.36 -12.38 -18.76
C GLU A 62 -24.88 -13.36 -19.86
N LYS A 63 -23.57 -13.34 -20.17
CA LYS A 63 -23.02 -14.25 -21.17
C LYS A 63 -23.07 -15.70 -20.71
N ALA A 64 -22.76 -15.97 -19.43
CA ALA A 64 -22.87 -17.31 -18.86
C ALA A 64 -24.32 -17.82 -18.90
N THR A 65 -25.27 -17.01 -18.46
CA THR A 65 -26.71 -17.33 -18.48
C THR A 65 -27.22 -17.58 -19.90
N LYS A 66 -26.81 -16.72 -20.85
CA LYS A 66 -27.14 -16.91 -22.27
C LYS A 66 -26.59 -18.22 -22.83
N ALA A 67 -25.36 -18.61 -22.44
CA ALA A 67 -24.76 -19.87 -22.84
C ALA A 67 -25.57 -21.06 -22.27
N ILE A 68 -25.97 -21.01 -21.01
CA ILE A 68 -26.78 -22.05 -20.36
C ILE A 68 -28.16 -22.18 -21.04
N GLN A 69 -28.86 -21.05 -21.23
CA GLN A 69 -30.20 -21.07 -21.82
C GLN A 69 -30.25 -21.54 -23.28
N LYS A 70 -29.31 -21.09 -24.11
CA LYS A 70 -29.33 -21.36 -25.56
C LYS A 70 -28.66 -22.65 -25.96
N HIS A 71 -27.75 -23.18 -25.17
CA HIS A 71 -26.88 -24.29 -25.55
C HIS A 71 -26.96 -25.50 -24.62
N SER A 72 -27.83 -25.46 -23.60
CA SER A 72 -28.10 -26.64 -22.78
C SER A 72 -28.80 -27.72 -23.61
N MET A 73 -28.29 -28.95 -23.52
CA MET A 73 -28.82 -30.11 -24.17
C MET A 73 -29.06 -31.22 -23.15
N VAL A 74 -30.24 -31.24 -22.57
CA VAL A 74 -30.61 -32.25 -21.55
C VAL A 74 -31.46 -33.33 -22.17
N PHE A 75 -30.98 -34.59 -22.18
CA PHE A 75 -31.69 -35.79 -22.62
C PHE A 75 -31.66 -36.83 -21.49
N GLY A 76 -32.84 -37.29 -21.10
CA GLY A 76 -32.96 -38.24 -20.00
C GLY A 76 -32.25 -37.82 -18.72
N SER A 77 -32.48 -36.59 -18.30
CA SER A 77 -31.86 -35.97 -17.11
C SER A 77 -30.33 -35.81 -17.17
N LYS A 78 -29.71 -36.02 -18.34
CA LYS A 78 -28.23 -35.89 -18.52
C LYS A 78 -27.91 -34.76 -19.48
N GLN A 79 -27.04 -33.84 -19.02
CA GLN A 79 -26.47 -32.81 -19.87
C GLN A 79 -25.48 -33.41 -20.84
N LYS A 80 -25.70 -33.16 -22.16
CA LYS A 80 -24.84 -33.66 -23.25
C LYS A 80 -23.76 -32.64 -23.65
N ASN A 81 -24.01 -31.35 -23.48
CA ASN A 81 -23.05 -30.34 -23.83
C ASN A 81 -22.10 -30.09 -22.65
N GLN A 82 -20.87 -30.57 -22.73
CA GLN A 82 -19.87 -30.41 -21.68
C GLN A 82 -19.49 -28.94 -21.41
N ARG A 83 -19.66 -28.05 -22.40
CA ARG A 83 -19.39 -26.61 -22.23
C ARG A 83 -20.34 -25.88 -21.26
N ILE A 84 -21.43 -26.53 -20.89
CA ILE A 84 -22.35 -25.96 -19.90
C ILE A 84 -21.73 -25.95 -18.50
N GLU A 85 -20.82 -26.87 -18.19
CA GLU A 85 -20.05 -26.84 -16.94
C GLU A 85 -19.18 -25.58 -16.88
N ASP A 86 -18.50 -25.22 -17.98
CA ASP A 86 -17.70 -23.99 -18.10
C ASP A 86 -18.59 -22.75 -17.91
N ALA A 87 -19.82 -22.77 -18.43
CA ALA A 87 -20.77 -21.67 -18.24
C ALA A 87 -21.21 -21.49 -16.76
N TYR A 88 -21.46 -22.61 -16.07
CA TYR A 88 -21.76 -22.54 -14.62
C TYR A 88 -20.57 -22.10 -13.79
N PHE A 89 -19.33 -22.45 -14.16
CA PHE A 89 -18.14 -21.92 -13.52
C PHE A 89 -17.98 -20.42 -13.76
N LEU A 90 -18.21 -19.96 -14.99
CA LEU A 90 -18.17 -18.53 -15.30
C LEU A 90 -19.22 -17.77 -14.49
N LEU A 91 -20.46 -18.28 -14.44
CA LEU A 91 -21.55 -17.72 -13.66
C LEU A 91 -21.20 -17.63 -12.17
N GLY A 92 -20.73 -18.74 -11.60
CA GLY A 92 -20.35 -18.80 -10.19
C GLY A 92 -19.19 -17.89 -9.84
N LYS A 93 -18.17 -17.80 -10.71
CA LYS A 93 -17.02 -16.88 -10.51
C LYS A 93 -17.44 -15.42 -10.61
N ALA A 94 -18.26 -15.04 -11.60
CA ALA A 94 -18.75 -13.68 -11.73
C ALA A 94 -19.49 -13.24 -10.45
N ARG A 95 -20.42 -14.06 -9.97
CA ARG A 95 -21.15 -13.82 -8.74
C ARG A 95 -20.28 -13.81 -7.48
N TYR A 96 -19.23 -14.66 -7.42
CA TYR A 96 -18.27 -14.69 -6.32
C TYR A 96 -17.47 -13.38 -6.20
N TYR A 97 -16.95 -12.89 -7.32
CA TYR A 97 -16.17 -11.65 -7.30
C TYR A 97 -17.05 -10.42 -7.12
N ASP A 98 -18.32 -10.50 -7.53
CA ASP A 98 -19.34 -9.49 -7.25
C ASP A 98 -19.95 -9.61 -5.83
N GLN A 99 -19.44 -10.55 -5.01
CA GLN A 99 -19.78 -10.78 -3.61
C GLN A 99 -21.22 -11.33 -3.40
N ARG A 100 -21.89 -11.79 -4.43
CA ARG A 100 -23.19 -12.45 -4.36
C ARG A 100 -23.01 -13.95 -4.10
N PHE A 101 -22.74 -14.30 -2.85
CA PHE A 101 -22.28 -15.64 -2.48
C PHE A 101 -23.33 -16.72 -2.58
N VAL A 102 -24.59 -16.45 -2.22
CA VAL A 102 -25.66 -17.45 -2.28
C VAL A 102 -25.91 -17.89 -3.72
N PRO A 103 -26.17 -16.98 -4.69
CA PRO A 103 -26.31 -17.35 -6.09
C PRO A 103 -25.05 -18.00 -6.69
N ALA A 104 -23.85 -17.66 -6.16
CA ALA A 104 -22.62 -18.31 -6.60
C ALA A 104 -22.57 -19.79 -6.17
N ILE A 105 -22.97 -20.11 -4.91
CA ILE A 105 -23.06 -21.50 -4.43
C ILE A 105 -24.03 -22.30 -5.29
N GLU A 106 -25.17 -21.73 -5.68
CA GLU A 106 -26.13 -22.42 -6.54
C GLU A 106 -25.51 -22.81 -7.88
N ALA A 107 -24.76 -21.90 -8.52
CA ALA A 107 -24.09 -22.18 -9.78
C ALA A 107 -23.07 -23.32 -9.65
N PHE A 108 -22.23 -23.32 -8.61
CA PHE A 108 -21.25 -24.38 -8.35
C PHE A 108 -21.93 -25.72 -7.97
N THR A 109 -23.04 -25.69 -7.25
CA THR A 109 -23.83 -26.88 -6.90
C THR A 109 -24.41 -27.55 -8.16
N LYS A 110 -24.79 -26.76 -9.18
CA LYS A 110 -25.20 -27.33 -10.49
C LYS A 110 -24.06 -28.10 -11.13
N VAL A 111 -22.82 -27.62 -11.04
CA VAL A 111 -21.65 -28.40 -11.55
C VAL A 111 -21.53 -29.70 -10.76
N LEU A 112 -21.62 -29.71 -9.43
CA LEU A 112 -21.54 -30.92 -8.61
C LEU A 112 -22.56 -31.96 -9.00
N SER A 113 -23.79 -31.54 -9.34
CA SER A 113 -24.87 -32.45 -9.71
C SER A 113 -24.79 -33.00 -11.15
N GLN A 114 -24.13 -32.27 -12.06
CA GLN A 114 -24.15 -32.58 -13.48
C GLN A 114 -22.83 -33.11 -14.04
N SER A 115 -21.70 -32.71 -13.42
CA SER A 115 -20.36 -33.05 -13.91
C SER A 115 -20.04 -34.53 -13.69
N ARG A 116 -19.33 -35.08 -14.65
CA ARG A 116 -18.71 -36.42 -14.58
C ARG A 116 -17.20 -36.32 -14.30
N SER A 117 -16.61 -35.15 -14.48
CA SER A 117 -15.22 -34.92 -14.26
C SER A 117 -14.95 -34.79 -12.76
N GLU A 118 -14.05 -35.60 -12.23
CA GLU A 118 -13.59 -35.47 -10.84
C GLU A 118 -12.88 -34.13 -10.61
N SER A 119 -12.12 -33.61 -11.59
CA SER A 119 -11.49 -32.30 -11.54
C SER A 119 -12.53 -31.16 -11.44
N ASN A 120 -13.59 -31.18 -12.22
CA ASN A 120 -14.64 -30.17 -12.19
C ASN A 120 -15.44 -30.22 -10.89
N LYS A 121 -15.76 -31.43 -10.37
CA LYS A 121 -16.37 -31.54 -9.03
C LYS A 121 -15.47 -30.98 -7.94
N ALA A 122 -14.19 -31.35 -7.98
CA ALA A 122 -13.21 -30.82 -7.04
C ALA A 122 -13.11 -29.29 -7.09
N LEU A 123 -13.05 -28.73 -8.31
CA LEU A 123 -13.01 -27.28 -8.50
C LEU A 123 -14.27 -26.60 -7.97
N ALA A 124 -15.46 -27.20 -8.15
CA ALA A 124 -16.70 -26.68 -7.58
C ALA A 124 -16.70 -26.71 -6.04
N HIS A 125 -16.23 -27.82 -5.43
CA HIS A 125 -16.04 -27.89 -3.97
C HIS A 125 -15.06 -26.80 -3.46
N ILE A 126 -13.98 -26.55 -4.20
CA ILE A 126 -12.99 -25.52 -3.85
C ILE A 126 -13.61 -24.12 -3.88
N TRP A 127 -14.41 -23.79 -4.91
CA TRP A 127 -15.08 -22.50 -4.99
C TRP A 127 -16.14 -22.32 -3.90
N ILE A 128 -16.91 -23.36 -3.59
CA ILE A 128 -17.85 -23.33 -2.47
C ILE A 128 -17.09 -23.17 -1.12
N ALA A 129 -15.93 -23.83 -0.99
CA ALA A 129 -15.08 -23.66 0.19
C ALA A 129 -14.55 -22.22 0.34
N LYS A 130 -14.13 -21.58 -0.78
CA LYS A 130 -13.73 -20.17 -0.79
C LYS A 130 -14.87 -19.24 -0.34
N ILE A 131 -16.11 -19.51 -0.76
CA ILE A 131 -17.28 -18.75 -0.33
C ILE A 131 -17.50 -18.93 1.17
N TYR A 132 -17.53 -20.16 1.67
CA TYR A 132 -17.69 -20.38 3.12
C TYR A 132 -16.59 -19.76 3.95
N TYR A 133 -15.35 -19.78 3.45
CA TYR A 133 -14.24 -19.09 4.10
C TYR A 133 -14.47 -17.57 4.17
N ARG A 134 -14.89 -16.93 3.08
CA ARG A 134 -15.20 -15.49 3.04
C ARG A 134 -16.41 -15.10 3.90
N THR A 135 -17.34 -16.01 4.13
CA THR A 135 -18.51 -15.82 5.01
C THR A 135 -18.26 -16.27 6.45
N ASP A 136 -16.98 -16.32 6.86
CA ASP A 136 -16.51 -16.70 8.22
C ASP A 136 -16.96 -18.08 8.69
N ASN A 137 -17.27 -18.98 7.78
CA ASN A 137 -17.71 -20.35 8.08
C ASN A 137 -16.61 -21.37 7.75
N VAL A 138 -15.51 -21.30 8.51
CA VAL A 138 -14.30 -22.09 8.27
C VAL A 138 -14.58 -23.60 8.34
N ASP A 139 -15.44 -24.06 9.24
CA ASP A 139 -15.76 -25.49 9.38
C ASP A 139 -16.45 -26.04 8.12
N ARG A 140 -17.40 -25.31 7.54
CA ARG A 140 -18.02 -25.68 6.27
C ARG A 140 -17.03 -25.61 5.12
N SER A 141 -16.15 -24.63 5.11
CA SER A 141 -15.07 -24.55 4.11
C SER A 141 -14.19 -25.81 4.15
N LEU A 142 -13.71 -26.21 5.33
CA LEU A 142 -12.90 -27.41 5.50
C LEU A 142 -13.70 -28.71 5.14
N SER A 143 -15.00 -28.75 5.45
CA SER A 143 -15.87 -29.86 5.07
C SER A 143 -15.94 -30.03 3.54
N GLN A 144 -16.05 -28.93 2.78
CA GLN A 144 -16.01 -28.97 1.32
C GLN A 144 -14.66 -29.47 0.81
N LEU A 145 -13.56 -29.01 1.39
CA LEU A 145 -12.20 -29.38 0.96
C LEU A 145 -11.87 -30.86 1.23
N ARG A 146 -12.50 -31.51 2.22
CA ARG A 146 -12.35 -32.96 2.48
C ARG A 146 -12.88 -33.82 1.32
N ASN A 147 -13.79 -33.30 0.50
CA ASN A 147 -14.33 -34.02 -0.66
C ASN A 147 -13.36 -34.01 -1.85
N VAL A 148 -12.28 -33.22 -1.79
CA VAL A 148 -11.30 -33.09 -2.87
C VAL A 148 -10.22 -34.17 -2.74
N LYS A 149 -10.11 -35.04 -3.75
CA LYS A 149 -9.08 -36.07 -3.86
C LYS A 149 -7.94 -35.55 -4.74
N VAL A 150 -6.91 -34.99 -4.12
CA VAL A 150 -5.84 -34.26 -4.82
C VAL A 150 -5.08 -35.10 -5.84
N ASP A 151 -4.99 -36.40 -5.63
CA ASP A 151 -4.28 -37.32 -6.52
C ASP A 151 -5.02 -37.60 -7.85
N ARG A 152 -6.28 -37.16 -7.96
CA ARG A 152 -7.18 -37.45 -9.12
C ARG A 152 -7.63 -36.21 -9.88
N ILE A 153 -7.00 -35.09 -9.62
CA ILE A 153 -7.38 -33.79 -10.19
C ILE A 153 -6.24 -33.16 -10.97
N ASP A 154 -6.61 -32.27 -11.87
CA ASP A 154 -5.66 -31.55 -12.71
C ASP A 154 -4.81 -30.59 -11.88
N LYS A 155 -3.64 -30.23 -12.43
CA LYS A 155 -2.65 -29.36 -11.80
C LYS A 155 -3.22 -28.02 -11.36
N GLU A 156 -4.05 -27.42 -12.21
CA GLU A 156 -4.68 -26.11 -11.97
C GLU A 156 -5.67 -26.20 -10.79
N VAL A 157 -6.40 -27.29 -10.68
CA VAL A 157 -7.35 -27.53 -9.59
C VAL A 157 -6.61 -27.84 -8.29
N ALA A 158 -5.51 -28.61 -8.36
CA ALA A 158 -4.66 -28.87 -7.21
C ALA A 158 -4.00 -27.56 -6.68
N LEU A 159 -3.61 -26.66 -7.58
CA LEU A 159 -3.10 -25.34 -7.23
C LEU A 159 -4.13 -24.55 -6.42
N GLU A 160 -5.36 -24.43 -6.88
CA GLU A 160 -6.44 -23.71 -6.19
C GLU A 160 -6.74 -24.35 -4.81
N TYR A 161 -6.71 -25.68 -4.71
CA TYR A 161 -6.85 -26.39 -3.44
C TYR A 161 -5.76 -26.01 -2.43
N TYR A 162 -4.49 -26.01 -2.87
CA TYR A 162 -3.39 -25.65 -1.95
C TYR A 162 -3.41 -24.17 -1.55
N LEU A 163 -3.87 -23.28 -2.42
CA LEU A 163 -4.00 -21.86 -2.12
C LEU A 163 -5.03 -21.60 -1.02
N ILE A 164 -6.24 -22.18 -1.14
CA ILE A 164 -7.27 -21.99 -0.11
C ILE A 164 -6.89 -22.65 1.23
N GLN A 165 -6.27 -23.85 1.19
CA GLN A 165 -5.76 -24.49 2.39
C GLN A 165 -4.67 -23.64 3.08
N SER A 166 -3.78 -23.04 2.29
CA SER A 166 -2.76 -22.15 2.80
C SER A 166 -3.36 -20.88 3.41
N GLN A 167 -4.40 -20.31 2.82
CA GLN A 167 -5.09 -19.13 3.35
C GLN A 167 -5.78 -19.42 4.69
N ILE A 168 -6.51 -20.52 4.77
CA ILE A 168 -7.17 -20.95 6.03
C ILE A 168 -6.13 -21.15 7.13
N ALA A 169 -5.01 -21.81 6.81
CA ALA A 169 -3.95 -22.04 7.76
C ALA A 169 -3.26 -20.73 8.22
N LEU A 170 -3.13 -19.76 7.29
CA LEU A 170 -2.55 -18.45 7.59
C LEU A 170 -3.40 -17.65 8.57
N ASP A 171 -4.71 -17.63 8.37
CA ASP A 171 -5.66 -16.92 9.25
C ASP A 171 -5.78 -17.59 10.62
N ALA A 172 -5.56 -18.92 10.66
CA ALA A 172 -5.45 -19.67 11.93
C ALA A 172 -4.09 -19.47 12.63
N GLU A 173 -3.25 -18.52 12.16
CA GLU A 173 -1.89 -18.26 12.64
C GLU A 173 -0.95 -19.50 12.58
N ASN A 174 -1.33 -20.54 11.82
CA ASN A 174 -0.50 -21.74 11.61
C ASN A 174 0.44 -21.56 10.42
N ASN A 175 1.49 -20.77 10.62
CA ASN A 175 2.47 -20.45 9.57
C ASN A 175 3.14 -21.70 8.99
N SER A 176 3.37 -22.73 9.80
CA SER A 176 4.03 -23.96 9.34
C SER A 176 3.18 -24.72 8.32
N LEU A 177 1.89 -24.86 8.59
CA LEU A 177 0.94 -25.54 7.70
C LEU A 177 0.68 -24.71 6.44
N SER A 178 0.48 -23.39 6.60
CA SER A 178 0.33 -22.47 5.48
C SER A 178 1.51 -22.56 4.51
N ARG A 179 2.73 -22.51 5.04
CA ARG A 179 3.96 -22.65 4.26
C ARG A 179 4.06 -23.99 3.51
N ALA A 180 3.64 -25.09 4.16
CA ALA A 180 3.67 -26.41 3.53
C ALA A 180 2.73 -26.47 2.31
N TYR A 181 1.54 -25.92 2.42
CA TYR A 181 0.60 -25.82 1.30
C TYR A 181 1.08 -24.83 0.23
N LEU A 182 1.55 -23.66 0.63
CA LEU A 182 2.01 -22.63 -0.28
C LEU A 182 3.23 -23.08 -1.12
N LYS A 183 4.15 -23.86 -0.51
CA LYS A 183 5.27 -24.47 -1.23
C LYS A 183 4.80 -25.38 -2.36
N LYS A 184 3.76 -26.19 -2.11
CA LYS A 184 3.14 -27.04 -3.14
C LYS A 184 2.47 -26.21 -4.24
N ALA A 185 1.75 -25.16 -3.85
CA ALA A 185 1.13 -24.24 -4.80
C ALA A 185 2.16 -23.55 -5.70
N VAL A 186 3.24 -23.02 -5.14
CA VAL A 186 4.33 -22.37 -5.92
C VAL A 186 4.99 -23.35 -6.88
N ALA A 187 5.16 -24.61 -6.49
CA ALA A 187 5.73 -25.63 -7.36
C ALA A 187 4.83 -25.94 -8.59
N LEU A 188 3.51 -25.92 -8.41
CA LEU A 188 2.53 -26.16 -9.48
C LEU A 188 2.29 -24.93 -10.37
N ALA A 189 2.52 -23.74 -9.87
CA ALA A 189 2.18 -22.49 -10.54
C ALA A 189 3.05 -22.24 -11.79
N GLU A 190 2.40 -21.72 -12.84
CA GLU A 190 3.08 -21.24 -14.04
C GLU A 190 3.86 -19.94 -13.76
N LEU A 191 4.91 -19.70 -14.58
CA LEU A 191 5.74 -18.50 -14.46
C LEU A 191 4.93 -17.25 -14.79
N GLY A 192 4.82 -16.34 -13.82
CA GLY A 192 4.10 -15.08 -13.97
C GLY A 192 3.92 -14.34 -12.64
N GLU A 193 3.14 -13.27 -12.69
CA GLU A 193 2.88 -12.39 -11.54
C GLU A 193 2.32 -13.15 -10.32
N LYS A 194 1.37 -14.07 -10.54
CA LYS A 194 0.76 -14.85 -9.45
C LYS A 194 1.79 -15.71 -8.73
N LYS A 195 2.61 -16.44 -9.49
CA LYS A 195 3.70 -17.26 -8.90
C LYS A 195 4.70 -16.40 -8.15
N ALA A 196 5.07 -15.24 -8.69
CA ALA A 196 5.97 -14.30 -8.02
C ALA A 196 5.39 -13.84 -6.68
N ARG A 197 4.10 -13.49 -6.65
CA ARG A 197 3.40 -13.11 -5.42
C ARG A 197 3.43 -14.21 -4.36
N TRP A 198 3.10 -15.44 -4.73
CA TRP A 198 3.08 -16.57 -3.80
C TRP A 198 4.48 -16.98 -3.34
N ALA A 199 5.48 -16.90 -4.22
CA ALA A 199 6.88 -17.14 -3.86
C ALA A 199 7.37 -16.07 -2.88
N TYR A 200 6.99 -14.78 -3.07
CA TYR A 200 7.31 -13.72 -2.14
C TYR A 200 6.68 -13.94 -0.76
N LEU A 201 5.39 -14.26 -0.71
CA LEU A 201 4.69 -14.61 0.53
C LEU A 201 5.35 -15.82 1.22
N LEU A 202 5.76 -16.83 0.46
CA LEU A 202 6.49 -17.97 1.00
C LEU A 202 7.81 -17.55 1.65
N GLY A 203 8.53 -16.61 1.02
CA GLY A 203 9.73 -15.99 1.61
C GLY A 203 9.43 -15.27 2.93
N GLN A 204 8.37 -14.45 2.97
CA GLN A 204 7.93 -13.76 4.19
C GLN A 204 7.58 -14.74 5.33
N LEU A 205 6.94 -15.89 5.00
CA LEU A 205 6.60 -16.91 5.99
C LEU A 205 7.83 -17.66 6.49
N TYR A 206 8.83 -17.90 5.64
CA TYR A 206 10.10 -18.49 6.07
C TYR A 206 10.90 -17.52 6.95
N GLU A 207 10.93 -16.23 6.62
CA GLU A 207 11.60 -15.19 7.40
C GLU A 207 10.99 -15.06 8.81
N ARG A 208 9.65 -15.10 8.94
CA ARG A 208 8.97 -15.11 10.24
C ARG A 208 9.36 -16.31 11.12
N ASP A 209 9.59 -17.45 10.51
CA ASP A 209 10.02 -18.68 11.19
C ASP A 209 11.54 -18.78 11.34
N GLN A 210 12.30 -17.72 11.06
CA GLN A 210 13.76 -17.65 11.13
C GLN A 210 14.48 -18.69 10.25
N LYS A 211 13.83 -19.14 9.16
CA LYS A 211 14.41 -20.07 8.17
C LYS A 211 15.01 -19.28 7.01
N LEU A 212 16.11 -18.57 7.28
CA LEU A 212 16.66 -17.54 6.41
C LEU A 212 17.11 -18.08 5.04
N ASP A 213 17.74 -19.28 4.98
CA ASP A 213 18.13 -19.90 3.72
C ASP A 213 16.93 -20.21 2.81
N SER A 214 15.84 -20.72 3.41
CA SER A 214 14.62 -21.02 2.66
C SER A 214 13.91 -19.74 2.23
N ALA A 215 13.95 -18.68 3.03
CA ALA A 215 13.44 -17.36 2.67
C ALA A 215 14.21 -16.79 1.48
N TYR A 216 15.54 -16.85 1.53
CA TYR A 216 16.40 -16.42 0.44
C TYR A 216 16.08 -17.14 -0.88
N LEU A 217 15.94 -18.47 -0.84
CA LEU A 217 15.59 -19.25 -2.04
C LEU A 217 14.21 -18.86 -2.59
N ALA A 218 13.24 -18.58 -1.73
CA ALA A 218 11.90 -18.15 -2.15
C ALA A 218 11.94 -16.75 -2.80
N TYR A 219 12.68 -15.80 -2.24
CA TYR A 219 12.90 -14.48 -2.85
C TYR A 219 13.66 -14.57 -4.17
N LYS A 220 14.66 -15.46 -4.25
CA LYS A 220 15.41 -15.70 -5.50
C LYS A 220 14.51 -16.25 -6.62
N GLU A 221 13.49 -17.04 -6.29
CA GLU A 221 12.48 -17.48 -7.27
C GLU A 221 11.71 -16.29 -7.85
N VAL A 222 11.34 -15.29 -7.02
CA VAL A 222 10.69 -14.05 -7.50
C VAL A 222 11.63 -13.30 -8.45
N ILE A 223 12.90 -13.15 -8.08
CA ILE A 223 13.91 -12.46 -8.90
C ILE A 223 14.06 -13.17 -10.25
N ARG A 224 14.06 -14.51 -10.27
CA ARG A 224 14.17 -15.34 -11.49
C ARG A 224 12.97 -15.14 -12.44
N ILE A 225 11.78 -14.86 -11.92
CA ILE A 225 10.59 -14.60 -12.74
C ILE A 225 10.76 -13.30 -13.54
N GLY A 226 11.53 -12.35 -13.04
CA GLY A 226 11.93 -11.14 -13.75
C GLY A 226 10.75 -10.24 -14.10
N HIS A 227 10.82 -9.60 -15.26
CA HIS A 227 9.85 -8.60 -15.75
C HIS A 227 8.37 -9.07 -15.87
N ARG A 228 8.10 -10.36 -15.66
CA ARG A 228 6.72 -10.88 -15.56
C ARG A 228 6.07 -10.57 -14.21
N ALA A 229 6.83 -10.08 -13.25
CA ALA A 229 6.33 -9.60 -11.97
C ALA A 229 6.37 -8.06 -11.91
N PRO A 230 5.48 -7.39 -11.15
CA PRO A 230 5.51 -5.95 -10.97
C PRO A 230 6.87 -5.46 -10.42
N ALA A 231 7.35 -4.31 -10.91
CA ALA A 231 8.67 -3.77 -10.55
C ALA A 231 8.87 -3.63 -9.03
N LEU A 232 7.86 -3.15 -8.30
CA LEU A 232 7.93 -3.03 -6.84
C LEU A 232 8.00 -4.39 -6.14
N LEU A 233 7.34 -5.44 -6.65
CA LEU A 233 7.46 -6.80 -6.10
C LEU A 233 8.86 -7.37 -6.32
N GLN A 234 9.43 -7.16 -7.52
CA GLN A 234 10.80 -7.57 -7.82
C GLN A 234 11.82 -6.85 -6.93
N LEU A 235 11.68 -5.52 -6.81
CA LEU A 235 12.52 -4.73 -5.92
C LEU A 235 12.40 -5.22 -4.48
N SER A 236 11.18 -5.42 -3.99
CA SER A 236 10.96 -5.90 -2.62
C SER A 236 11.62 -7.26 -2.37
N ALA A 237 11.57 -8.17 -3.36
CA ALA A 237 12.24 -9.47 -3.26
C ALA A 237 13.77 -9.34 -3.26
N LYS A 238 14.33 -8.48 -4.10
CA LYS A 238 15.78 -8.18 -4.10
C LYS A 238 16.22 -7.60 -2.77
N LEU A 239 15.50 -6.59 -2.25
CA LEU A 239 15.81 -5.95 -0.98
C LEU A 239 15.68 -6.91 0.21
N SER A 240 14.64 -7.76 0.21
CA SER A 240 14.48 -8.79 1.24
C SER A 240 15.60 -9.84 1.17
N ALA A 241 15.97 -10.29 -0.02
CA ALA A 241 17.08 -11.24 -0.20
C ALA A 241 18.41 -10.66 0.30
N ILE A 242 18.72 -9.41 -0.03
CA ILE A 242 19.94 -8.71 0.42
C ILE A 242 19.96 -8.54 1.94
N ASN A 243 18.84 -8.24 2.56
CA ASN A 243 18.75 -8.13 4.03
C ASN A 243 19.10 -9.43 4.76
N LEU A 244 19.02 -10.59 4.08
CA LEU A 244 19.36 -11.90 4.66
C LEU A 244 20.85 -12.25 4.54
N TRP A 245 21.63 -11.48 3.80
CA TRP A 245 23.07 -11.75 3.65
C TRP A 245 23.82 -11.52 4.96
N GLU A 246 24.76 -12.40 5.26
CA GLU A 246 25.59 -12.28 6.47
C GLU A 246 26.63 -11.16 6.29
N GLU A 247 27.29 -11.11 5.11
CA GLU A 247 28.29 -10.11 4.77
C GLU A 247 27.64 -8.78 4.39
N VAL A 248 27.66 -7.84 5.33
CA VAL A 248 26.96 -6.55 5.19
C VAL A 248 27.59 -5.69 4.10
N ASP A 249 28.90 -5.73 3.93
CA ASP A 249 29.59 -4.92 2.92
C ASP A 249 29.28 -5.37 1.49
N GLU A 250 29.16 -6.67 1.25
CA GLU A 250 28.71 -7.22 -0.02
C GLU A 250 27.24 -6.86 -0.29
N ALA A 251 26.39 -6.96 0.75
CA ALA A 251 25.01 -6.55 0.69
C ALA A 251 24.84 -5.06 0.31
N LEU A 252 25.67 -4.19 0.87
CA LEU A 252 25.68 -2.77 0.56
C LEU A 252 26.20 -2.48 -0.88
N GLN A 253 27.12 -3.28 -1.37
CA GLN A 253 27.61 -3.17 -2.74
C GLN A 253 26.53 -3.57 -3.75
N GLU A 254 25.84 -4.68 -3.52
CA GLU A 254 24.73 -5.13 -4.37
C GLU A 254 23.56 -4.13 -4.35
N LEU A 255 23.27 -3.56 -3.19
CA LEU A 255 22.21 -2.54 -3.05
C LEU A 255 22.49 -1.32 -3.92
N ARG A 256 23.73 -0.83 -4.00
CA ARG A 256 24.10 0.29 -4.87
C ARG A 256 23.86 -0.03 -6.34
N GLN A 257 24.16 -1.24 -6.79
CA GLN A 257 23.87 -1.65 -8.17
C GLN A 257 22.37 -1.62 -8.46
N ILE A 258 21.52 -2.02 -7.49
CA ILE A 258 20.07 -1.97 -7.64
C ILE A 258 19.55 -0.53 -7.72
N GLU A 259 20.11 0.39 -6.95
CA GLU A 259 19.72 1.81 -6.97
C GLU A 259 19.95 2.48 -8.33
N ASP A 260 20.93 2.03 -9.10
CA ASP A 260 21.25 2.58 -10.43
C ASP A 260 20.24 2.18 -11.51
N TYR A 261 19.38 1.18 -11.28
CA TYR A 261 18.37 0.79 -12.24
C TYR A 261 17.25 1.84 -12.32
N TRP A 262 17.02 2.37 -13.52
CA TRP A 262 16.02 3.42 -13.78
C TRP A 262 14.59 3.02 -13.38
N GLU A 263 14.25 1.72 -13.49
CA GLU A 263 12.94 1.16 -13.12
C GLU A 263 12.62 1.33 -11.62
N TYR A 264 13.65 1.44 -10.77
CA TYR A 264 13.50 1.53 -9.33
C TYR A 264 13.61 2.94 -8.77
N LYS A 265 13.86 3.96 -9.61
CA LYS A 265 14.03 5.36 -9.17
C LYS A 265 12.85 5.89 -8.34
N SER A 266 11.61 5.55 -8.74
CA SER A 266 10.40 5.95 -8.00
C SER A 266 10.25 5.23 -6.65
N PHE A 267 10.99 4.14 -6.44
CA PHE A 267 10.98 3.32 -5.23
C PHE A 267 12.24 3.45 -4.38
N LYS A 268 13.07 4.45 -4.67
CA LYS A 268 14.32 4.72 -3.93
C LYS A 268 14.15 4.70 -2.40
N PRO A 269 13.05 5.22 -1.80
CA PRO A 269 12.86 5.17 -0.35
C PRO A 269 12.89 3.75 0.26
N PHE A 270 12.55 2.72 -0.51
CA PHE A 270 12.64 1.33 -0.05
C PHE A 270 14.09 0.85 0.03
N ALA A 271 14.93 1.22 -0.94
CA ALA A 271 16.36 0.93 -0.93
C ALA A 271 17.07 1.66 0.22
N GLU A 272 16.76 2.94 0.43
CA GLU A 272 17.28 3.74 1.54
C GLU A 272 16.95 3.13 2.92
N ARG A 273 15.73 2.57 3.11
CA ARG A 273 15.38 1.81 4.31
C ARG A 273 16.23 0.55 4.47
N THR A 274 16.45 -0.18 3.37
CA THR A 274 17.28 -1.39 3.39
C THR A 274 18.73 -1.05 3.73
N GLU A 275 19.29 0.02 3.15
CA GLU A 275 20.61 0.54 3.50
C GLU A 275 20.69 0.90 4.99
N ALA A 276 19.68 1.58 5.51
CA ALA A 276 19.61 1.92 6.93
C ALA A 276 19.66 0.68 7.84
N LYS A 277 18.91 -0.37 7.50
CA LYS A 277 18.93 -1.64 8.26
C LYS A 277 20.30 -2.33 8.22
N LEU A 278 20.91 -2.39 7.06
CA LEU A 278 22.24 -2.97 6.87
C LEU A 278 23.31 -2.20 7.67
N ARG A 279 23.26 -0.86 7.63
CA ARG A 279 24.18 -0.01 8.41
C ARG A 279 23.96 -0.14 9.91
N MET A 280 22.72 -0.33 10.39
CA MET A 280 22.47 -0.65 11.80
C MET A 280 23.10 -1.99 12.19
N ARG A 281 23.02 -3.00 11.36
CA ARG A 281 23.70 -4.31 11.60
C ARG A 281 25.21 -4.15 11.66
N LYS A 282 25.78 -3.22 10.92
CA LYS A 282 27.23 -2.90 10.93
C LYS A 282 27.64 -2.03 12.12
N GLY A 283 26.70 -1.44 12.86
CA GLY A 283 26.98 -0.50 13.96
C GLY A 283 27.21 0.94 13.50
N GLU A 284 26.93 1.27 12.24
CA GLU A 284 27.04 2.61 11.66
C GLU A 284 25.76 3.44 11.93
N ASP A 285 25.38 3.60 13.22
CA ASP A 285 24.10 4.16 13.66
C ASP A 285 23.79 5.53 13.07
N SER A 286 24.76 6.46 13.05
CA SER A 286 24.54 7.81 12.52
C SER A 286 24.19 7.82 11.05
N LEU A 287 24.86 6.98 10.25
CA LEU A 287 24.59 6.83 8.82
C LEU A 287 23.23 6.14 8.61
N ALA A 288 22.92 5.13 9.41
CA ALA A 288 21.63 4.43 9.37
C ALA A 288 20.45 5.39 9.62
N LEU A 289 20.53 6.23 10.66
CA LEU A 289 19.50 7.21 10.98
C LEU A 289 19.36 8.29 9.90
N SER A 290 20.48 8.70 9.27
CA SER A 290 20.46 9.58 8.10
C SER A 290 19.69 8.95 6.95
N LYS A 291 19.92 7.66 6.64
CA LYS A 291 19.21 6.92 5.59
C LYS A 291 17.73 6.72 5.90
N TYR A 292 17.36 6.43 7.15
CA TYR A 292 15.95 6.43 7.54
C TYR A 292 15.29 7.80 7.32
N THR A 293 16.00 8.89 7.61
CA THR A 293 15.49 10.25 7.39
C THR A 293 15.26 10.54 5.90
N GLN A 294 16.16 10.08 5.01
CA GLN A 294 16.01 10.18 3.56
C GLN A 294 14.80 9.36 3.10
N SER A 295 14.71 8.10 3.51
CA SER A 295 13.57 7.22 3.23
C SER A 295 12.23 7.82 3.69
N ASN A 296 12.19 8.39 4.90
CA ASN A 296 10.99 9.05 5.42
C ASN A 296 10.55 10.23 4.54
N ARG A 297 11.49 11.08 4.10
CA ARG A 297 11.20 12.21 3.21
C ARG A 297 10.65 11.73 1.86
N GLY A 298 11.29 10.75 1.23
CA GLY A 298 10.85 10.20 -0.03
C GLY A 298 9.53 9.41 0.04
N ALA A 299 9.18 8.88 1.21
CA ALA A 299 7.96 8.11 1.41
C ALA A 299 6.73 8.98 1.71
N GLN A 300 6.90 10.27 2.06
CA GLN A 300 5.79 11.16 2.40
C GLN A 300 4.80 11.30 1.23
N GLY A 301 3.51 11.16 1.57
CA GLY A 301 2.41 11.30 0.60
C GLY A 301 2.16 10.09 -0.28
N GLN A 302 3.15 9.24 -0.54
CA GLN A 302 3.04 8.13 -1.48
C GLN A 302 3.11 6.74 -0.81
N PHE A 303 4.05 6.52 0.12
CA PHE A 303 4.36 5.22 0.69
C PHE A 303 4.08 5.16 2.19
N ARG A 304 2.80 5.32 2.57
CA ARG A 304 2.38 5.35 3.98
C ARG A 304 2.82 4.12 4.79
N ALA A 305 2.80 2.94 4.17
CA ALA A 305 3.24 1.71 4.80
C ALA A 305 4.76 1.70 5.08
N LEU A 306 5.56 2.27 4.17
CA LEU A 306 7.00 2.40 4.37
C LEU A 306 7.31 3.35 5.55
N LEU A 307 6.60 4.48 5.65
CA LEU A 307 6.71 5.39 6.79
C LEU A 307 6.39 4.68 8.10
N ARG A 308 5.32 3.88 8.13
CA ARG A 308 4.93 3.08 9.30
C ARG A 308 6.08 2.18 9.75
N GLU A 309 6.65 1.40 8.83
CA GLU A 309 7.74 0.48 9.15
C GLU A 309 9.02 1.22 9.56
N ASN A 310 9.34 2.35 8.92
CA ASN A 310 10.48 3.17 9.30
C ASN A 310 10.33 3.74 10.73
N TYR A 311 9.16 4.28 11.06
CA TYR A 311 8.92 4.79 12.41
C TYR A 311 8.88 3.68 13.46
N LYS A 312 8.40 2.48 13.10
CA LYS A 312 8.43 1.29 13.96
C LYS A 312 9.88 0.88 14.28
N ASP A 313 10.74 0.78 13.27
CA ASP A 313 12.15 0.43 13.42
C ASP A 313 12.89 1.50 14.27
N GLN A 314 12.68 2.80 13.97
CA GLN A 314 13.31 3.91 14.71
C GLN A 314 12.81 4.01 16.15
N ALA A 315 11.50 3.84 16.39
CA ALA A 315 10.94 3.83 17.74
C ALA A 315 11.51 2.68 18.59
N ALA A 316 11.62 1.48 18.00
CA ALA A 316 12.21 0.33 18.67
C ALA A 316 13.70 0.55 18.96
N TYR A 317 14.45 1.08 18.01
CA TYR A 317 15.88 1.39 18.16
C TYR A 317 16.14 2.35 19.35
N PHE A 318 15.45 3.51 19.36
CA PHE A 318 15.63 4.48 20.44
C PHE A 318 15.12 3.98 21.79
N PHE A 319 14.05 3.18 21.80
CA PHE A 319 13.54 2.56 23.02
C PHE A 319 14.56 1.59 23.62
N TYR A 320 15.21 0.76 22.79
CA TYR A 320 16.23 -0.18 23.23
C TYR A 320 17.49 0.52 23.75
N ARG A 321 17.87 1.64 23.17
CA ARG A 321 18.99 2.48 23.62
C ARG A 321 18.66 3.35 24.82
N GLN A 322 17.47 3.23 25.39
CA GLN A 322 16.97 4.04 26.49
C GLN A 322 16.87 5.55 26.20
N GLU A 323 16.90 5.93 24.93
CA GLU A 323 16.63 7.29 24.46
C GLU A 323 15.11 7.54 24.39
N LEU A 324 14.47 7.45 25.57
CA LEU A 324 13.01 7.31 25.71
C LEU A 324 12.23 8.50 25.14
N LEU A 325 12.79 9.70 25.15
CA LEU A 325 12.15 10.87 24.58
C LEU A 325 12.05 10.80 23.05
N LEU A 326 13.11 10.35 22.38
CA LEU A 326 13.12 10.14 20.94
C LEU A 326 12.20 9.00 20.58
N ALA A 327 12.23 7.90 21.33
CA ALA A 327 11.31 6.78 21.16
C ALA A 327 9.85 7.25 21.24
N ALA A 328 9.49 8.07 22.22
CA ALA A 328 8.13 8.61 22.37
C ALA A 328 7.69 9.42 21.15
N ASN A 329 8.57 10.25 20.59
CA ASN A 329 8.27 11.04 19.40
C ASN A 329 8.02 10.14 18.16
N TYR A 330 8.79 9.07 18.01
CA TYR A 330 8.57 8.11 16.91
C TYR A 330 7.32 7.26 17.12
N TYR A 331 6.96 6.87 18.36
CA TYR A 331 5.68 6.20 18.63
C TYR A 331 4.48 7.11 18.34
N ASP A 332 4.57 8.41 18.66
CA ASP A 332 3.51 9.37 18.29
C ASP A 332 3.36 9.51 16.78
N SER A 333 4.47 9.48 16.03
CA SER A 333 4.46 9.52 14.55
C SER A 333 3.95 8.22 13.94
N LEU A 334 4.20 7.09 14.60
CA LEU A 334 3.77 5.74 14.18
C LEU A 334 2.27 5.54 14.37
N TYR A 335 1.70 5.99 15.51
CA TYR A 335 0.33 5.67 15.91
C TYR A 335 -0.75 5.96 14.84
N PRO A 336 -0.77 7.13 14.17
CA PRO A 336 -1.77 7.44 13.14
C PRO A 336 -1.61 6.61 11.86
N LEU A 337 -0.48 5.92 11.67
CA LEU A 337 -0.20 5.09 10.51
C LEU A 337 -0.62 3.63 10.69
N LEU A 338 -0.88 3.21 11.94
CA LEU A 338 -1.30 1.85 12.25
C LEU A 338 -2.75 1.60 11.80
N THR A 339 -2.99 0.41 11.28
CA THR A 339 -4.32 -0.04 10.86
C THR A 339 -4.89 -1.11 11.80
N LEU A 340 -4.04 -2.02 12.28
CA LEU A 340 -4.45 -3.16 13.09
C LEU A 340 -4.78 -2.74 14.54
N PRO A 341 -5.95 -3.12 15.09
CA PRO A 341 -6.34 -2.76 16.47
C PRO A 341 -5.37 -3.28 17.53
N LYS A 342 -4.76 -4.46 17.32
CA LYS A 342 -3.78 -5.05 18.23
C LYS A 342 -2.54 -4.17 18.34
N GLU A 343 -1.95 -3.79 17.21
CA GLU A 343 -0.76 -2.91 17.18
C GLU A 343 -1.05 -1.53 17.76
N LYS A 344 -2.23 -0.95 17.45
CA LYS A 344 -2.66 0.32 18.06
C LYS A 344 -2.70 0.25 19.59
N ARG A 345 -3.22 -0.85 20.15
CA ARG A 345 -3.28 -1.03 21.62
C ARG A 345 -1.88 -1.12 22.23
N GLU A 346 -0.97 -1.85 21.60
CA GLU A 346 0.42 -2.01 22.08
C GLU A 346 1.18 -0.68 22.03
N VAL A 347 1.09 0.03 20.92
CA VAL A 347 1.76 1.34 20.77
C VAL A 347 1.14 2.39 21.70
N SER A 348 -0.21 2.38 21.87
CA SER A 348 -0.89 3.27 22.82
C SER A 348 -0.43 3.06 24.26
N LYS A 349 -0.18 1.80 24.68
CA LYS A 349 0.38 1.52 26.00
C LYS A 349 1.78 2.15 26.16
N LYS A 350 2.64 2.01 25.15
CA LYS A 350 3.98 2.62 25.16
C LYS A 350 3.92 4.16 25.17
N ILE A 351 3.05 4.77 24.40
CA ILE A 351 2.84 6.23 24.40
C ILE A 351 2.41 6.69 25.81
N LYS A 352 1.45 6.00 26.42
CA LYS A 352 0.98 6.36 27.78
C LYS A 352 2.09 6.22 28.83
N SER A 353 2.89 5.17 28.79
CA SER A 353 4.00 5.00 29.74
C SER A 353 5.12 6.03 29.60
N LEU A 354 5.25 6.65 28.41
CA LEU A 354 6.24 7.69 28.14
C LEU A 354 5.68 9.10 28.21
N ALA A 355 4.37 9.27 28.47
CA ALA A 355 3.70 10.56 28.44
C ALA A 355 4.24 11.53 29.53
N ASP A 356 4.45 11.04 30.75
CA ASP A 356 4.95 11.85 31.86
C ASP A 356 6.39 12.33 31.60
N LEU A 357 7.23 11.42 31.08
CA LEU A 357 8.60 11.79 30.68
C LEU A 357 8.60 12.91 29.63
N LYS A 358 7.71 12.80 28.63
CA LYS A 358 7.58 13.80 27.57
C LYS A 358 7.06 15.14 28.09
N MET A 359 6.14 15.12 29.05
CA MET A 359 5.60 16.31 29.70
C MET A 359 6.71 17.03 30.48
N HIS A 360 7.43 16.33 31.35
CA HIS A 360 8.51 16.91 32.14
C HIS A 360 9.67 17.40 31.26
N SER A 361 10.05 16.69 30.24
CA SER A 361 11.08 17.13 29.29
C SER A 361 10.68 18.42 28.57
N ARG A 362 9.40 18.59 28.20
CA ARG A 362 8.90 19.84 27.63
C ARG A 362 8.94 20.97 28.64
N GLN A 363 8.57 20.71 29.89
CA GLN A 363 8.65 21.72 30.98
C GLN A 363 10.09 22.20 31.18
N ILE A 364 11.06 21.27 31.23
CA ILE A 364 12.48 21.58 31.33
C ILE A 364 12.93 22.42 30.13
N ALA A 365 12.64 22.01 28.91
CA ALA A 365 13.02 22.74 27.70
C ALA A 365 12.41 24.18 27.67
N THR A 366 11.18 24.32 28.18
CA THR A 366 10.53 25.63 28.30
C THR A 366 11.24 26.47 29.35
N ALA A 367 11.55 25.92 30.53
CA ALA A 367 12.29 26.61 31.59
C ALA A 367 13.70 27.02 31.11
N ASP A 368 14.42 26.12 30.43
CA ASP A 368 15.74 26.43 29.85
C ASP A 368 15.67 27.57 28.83
N SER A 369 14.62 27.58 28.00
CA SER A 369 14.39 28.64 27.02
C SER A 369 14.12 30.00 27.71
N ILE A 370 13.35 30.00 28.80
CA ILE A 370 13.08 31.18 29.59
C ILE A 370 14.38 31.68 30.27
N LEU A 371 15.13 30.79 30.92
CA LEU A 371 16.41 31.13 31.55
C LEU A 371 17.43 31.64 30.52
N PHE A 372 17.45 31.12 29.32
CA PHE A 372 18.28 31.64 28.23
C PHE A 372 17.86 33.08 27.86
N LEU A 373 16.56 33.31 27.66
CA LEU A 373 16.04 34.65 27.35
C LEU A 373 16.33 35.65 28.45
N MET A 374 16.32 35.24 29.71
CA MET A 374 16.65 36.14 30.86
C MET A 374 18.10 36.59 30.85
N LYS A 375 19.04 35.83 30.26
CA LYS A 375 20.46 36.18 30.13
C LYS A 375 20.75 37.18 29.02
N LEU A 376 19.84 37.36 28.07
CA LEU A 376 19.98 38.27 26.93
C LEU A 376 19.52 39.68 27.33
N ASN A 377 20.07 40.72 26.65
CA ASN A 377 19.54 42.05 26.75
C ASN A 377 18.19 42.20 26.04
N GLU A 378 17.49 43.33 26.23
CA GLU A 378 16.13 43.52 25.73
C GLU A 378 16.04 43.44 24.17
N GLU A 379 17.00 44.00 23.46
CA GLU A 379 17.07 44.00 22.01
C GLU A 379 17.31 42.56 21.46
N GLU A 380 18.25 41.86 22.06
CA GLU A 380 18.56 40.45 21.69
C GLU A 380 17.38 39.51 21.96
N ARG A 381 16.61 39.72 23.04
CA ARG A 381 15.39 38.97 23.34
C ARG A 381 14.35 39.13 22.23
N VAL A 382 14.10 40.39 21.84
CA VAL A 382 13.14 40.66 20.75
C VAL A 382 13.59 40.04 19.45
N GLU A 383 14.87 40.17 19.10
CA GLU A 383 15.42 39.59 17.89
C GLU A 383 15.30 38.04 17.88
N TYR A 384 15.62 37.38 18.97
CA TYR A 384 15.50 35.94 19.14
C TYR A 384 14.06 35.48 18.93
N VAL A 385 13.08 36.13 19.58
CA VAL A 385 11.65 35.78 19.44
C VAL A 385 11.14 36.04 18.02
N VAL A 386 11.55 37.14 17.39
CA VAL A 386 11.23 37.44 15.99
C VAL A 386 11.76 36.34 15.05
N ASN A 387 13.00 35.92 15.24
CA ASN A 387 13.60 34.87 14.44
C ASN A 387 12.92 33.50 14.67
N ALA A 388 12.50 33.21 15.88
CA ALA A 388 11.72 32.01 16.20
C ALA A 388 10.33 32.04 15.54
N LEU A 389 9.64 33.19 15.57
CA LEU A 389 8.35 33.38 14.88
C LEU A 389 8.47 33.23 13.36
N LYS A 390 9.51 33.83 12.76
CA LYS A 390 9.80 33.69 11.33
C LYS A 390 9.98 32.22 10.95
N LYS A 391 10.75 31.43 11.71
CA LYS A 391 10.93 30.00 11.50
C LYS A 391 9.62 29.21 11.62
N GLN A 392 8.75 29.59 12.57
CA GLN A 392 7.44 28.94 12.71
C GLN A 392 6.54 29.26 11.51
N MET A 393 6.51 30.50 11.05
CA MET A 393 5.71 30.91 9.89
C MET A 393 6.17 30.21 8.61
N ILE A 394 7.48 30.11 8.37
CA ILE A 394 8.04 29.37 7.22
C ILE A 394 7.61 27.89 7.30
N LYS A 395 7.77 27.26 8.45
CA LYS A 395 7.40 25.86 8.65
C LYS A 395 5.89 25.62 8.48
N GLU A 396 5.07 26.58 8.88
CA GLU A 396 3.62 26.50 8.69
C GLU A 396 3.22 26.72 7.22
N GLN A 397 3.91 27.60 6.51
CA GLN A 397 3.73 27.79 5.07
C GLN A 397 4.16 26.54 4.29
N GLU A 398 5.31 25.96 4.59
CA GLU A 398 5.76 24.68 4.00
C GLU A 398 4.76 23.55 4.27
N ARG A 399 4.20 23.48 5.49
CA ARG A 399 3.17 22.50 5.83
C ARG A 399 1.87 22.72 5.08
N LYS A 400 1.45 23.97 4.89
CA LYS A 400 0.27 24.32 4.07
C LYS A 400 0.52 24.04 2.60
N GLN A 401 1.71 24.32 2.11
CA GLN A 401 2.10 24.05 0.73
C GLN A 401 2.19 22.56 0.43
N SER A 402 2.79 21.77 1.30
CA SER A 402 2.84 20.31 1.17
C SER A 402 1.46 19.66 1.31
N ALA A 403 0.60 20.16 2.20
CA ALA A 403 -0.80 19.72 2.28
C ALA A 403 -1.59 20.08 1.02
N PHE A 404 -1.30 21.22 0.42
CA PHE A 404 -1.90 21.67 -0.84
C PHE A 404 -1.43 20.82 -2.03
N GLU A 405 -0.14 20.51 -2.12
CA GLU A 405 0.44 19.63 -3.15
C GLU A 405 -0.10 18.20 -3.04
N ASN A 406 -0.26 17.66 -1.84
CA ASN A 406 -0.83 16.33 -1.61
C ASN A 406 -2.33 16.24 -1.91
N SER A 407 -3.09 17.32 -1.76
CA SER A 407 -4.51 17.37 -2.12
C SER A 407 -4.76 17.54 -3.63
N ALA A 408 -3.73 17.91 -4.39
CA ALA A 408 -3.80 18.18 -5.83
C ALA A 408 -3.57 16.93 -6.72
N SER A 409 -3.36 15.74 -6.13
CA SER A 409 -2.94 14.54 -6.88
C SER A 409 -4.09 13.70 -7.50
N SER A 410 -5.31 14.21 -7.57
CA SER A 410 -6.47 13.44 -8.07
C SER A 410 -6.78 13.58 -9.58
N GLY A 411 -5.84 14.05 -10.40
CA GLY A 411 -6.00 14.07 -11.86
C GLY A 411 -4.66 13.93 -12.56
N ASN A 412 -4.53 12.92 -13.42
CA ASN A 412 -3.29 12.62 -14.15
C ASN A 412 -2.88 13.68 -15.18
N PHE A 413 -3.79 14.56 -15.61
CA PHE A 413 -3.53 15.55 -16.64
C PHE A 413 -3.66 16.97 -16.08
N TYR A 414 -2.64 17.80 -16.36
CA TYR A 414 -2.55 19.18 -15.82
C TYR A 414 -3.80 20.03 -16.12
N PHE A 415 -4.32 19.93 -17.35
CA PHE A 415 -5.46 20.74 -17.79
C PHE A 415 -6.83 20.27 -17.27
N ASP A 416 -6.92 19.05 -16.74
CA ASP A 416 -8.13 18.54 -16.09
C ASP A 416 -8.21 18.95 -14.61
N ASN A 417 -7.11 19.46 -14.06
CA ASN A 417 -7.02 19.89 -12.68
C ASN A 417 -7.15 21.42 -12.55
N THR A 418 -8.37 21.89 -12.38
CA THR A 418 -8.71 23.33 -12.22
C THR A 418 -7.90 24.02 -11.12
N ARG A 419 -7.53 23.30 -10.05
CA ARG A 419 -6.71 23.83 -8.95
C ARG A 419 -5.26 24.04 -9.36
N ARG A 420 -4.66 23.13 -10.12
CA ARG A 420 -3.30 23.30 -10.70
C ARG A 420 -3.25 24.45 -11.70
N ILE A 421 -4.27 24.58 -12.51
CA ILE A 421 -4.39 25.73 -13.45
C ILE A 421 -4.45 27.05 -12.69
N THR A 422 -5.27 27.13 -11.63
CA THR A 422 -5.43 28.36 -10.84
C THR A 422 -4.15 28.71 -10.09
N SER A 423 -3.50 27.73 -9.46
CA SER A 423 -2.20 27.88 -8.78
C SER A 423 -1.09 28.25 -9.76
N GLY A 424 -1.02 27.60 -10.93
CA GLY A 424 -0.07 27.93 -11.99
C GLY A 424 -0.26 29.34 -12.54
N ARG A 425 -1.50 29.79 -12.71
CA ARG A 425 -1.83 31.18 -13.11
C ARG A 425 -1.41 32.19 -12.05
N ALA A 426 -1.61 31.87 -10.76
CA ALA A 426 -1.20 32.74 -9.66
C ALA A 426 0.33 32.83 -9.60
N ALA A 427 1.05 31.72 -9.67
CA ALA A 427 2.51 31.66 -9.70
C ALA A 427 3.09 32.39 -10.93
N PHE A 428 2.46 32.24 -12.09
CA PHE A 428 2.84 32.95 -13.32
C PHE A 428 2.69 34.46 -13.17
N ARG A 429 1.55 34.91 -12.65
CA ARG A 429 1.32 36.35 -12.39
C ARG A 429 2.30 36.93 -11.37
N LEU A 430 2.66 36.16 -10.36
CA LEU A 430 3.62 36.57 -9.33
C LEU A 430 5.03 36.73 -9.92
N LYS A 431 5.41 35.88 -10.87
CA LYS A 431 6.73 35.85 -11.50
C LYS A 431 6.84 36.81 -12.69
N TRP A 432 5.78 36.98 -13.47
CA TRP A 432 5.79 37.65 -14.76
C TRP A 432 4.83 38.85 -14.85
N GLY A 433 4.04 39.15 -13.83
CA GLY A 433 3.04 40.19 -13.82
C GLY A 433 1.78 39.85 -14.64
N ALA A 434 0.91 40.83 -14.83
CA ALA A 434 -0.28 40.70 -15.66
C ALA A 434 0.07 40.90 -17.14
N ILE A 435 0.40 39.83 -17.84
CA ILE A 435 0.68 39.86 -19.28
C ILE A 435 -0.64 39.83 -20.03
N LEU A 436 -0.91 40.86 -20.82
CA LEU A 436 -2.05 40.91 -21.72
C LEU A 436 -1.84 39.99 -22.93
N LYS A 437 -2.91 39.29 -23.36
CA LYS A 437 -2.90 38.49 -24.58
C LYS A 437 -2.69 39.42 -25.78
N SER A 438 -1.47 39.43 -26.33
CA SER A 438 -1.12 40.08 -27.57
C SER A 438 -0.23 39.18 -28.40
N ASP A 439 -0.26 39.27 -29.69
CA ASP A 439 0.52 38.40 -30.62
C ASP A 439 2.04 38.50 -30.40
N ASN A 440 2.53 39.54 -29.73
CA ASN A 440 3.94 39.78 -29.44
C ASN A 440 4.26 39.88 -27.94
N TRP A 441 3.54 39.14 -27.08
CA TRP A 441 3.68 39.15 -25.63
C TRP A 441 5.11 38.82 -25.09
N PHE A 442 5.95 38.21 -25.91
CA PHE A 442 7.33 37.83 -25.58
C PHE A 442 8.35 38.94 -25.87
N LEU A 443 7.97 40.05 -26.52
CA LEU A 443 8.85 41.21 -26.78
C LEU A 443 8.93 42.13 -25.57
N LYS A 444 10.16 42.57 -25.22
CA LYS A 444 10.44 43.45 -24.07
C LYS A 444 9.63 44.78 -24.07
N SER A 445 9.20 45.26 -25.17
CA SER A 445 8.45 46.52 -25.32
C SER A 445 6.96 46.48 -24.91
N SER A 446 6.41 45.26 -24.70
CA SER A 446 5.01 45.09 -24.27
C SER A 446 4.82 45.00 -22.75
N ASN A 447 5.89 45.08 -21.97
CA ASN A 447 5.88 44.88 -20.52
C ASN A 447 6.02 46.19 -19.71
N GLN A 448 5.34 47.27 -20.09
CA GLN A 448 5.37 48.54 -19.33
C GLN A 448 4.46 48.57 -18.07
N GLY A 449 3.82 47.47 -17.69
CA GLY A 449 2.96 47.39 -16.48
C GLY A 449 3.61 46.92 -15.18
N GLY A 450 4.90 46.58 -15.16
CA GLY A 450 5.50 45.83 -14.05
C GLY A 450 6.25 46.64 -12.99
N VAL A 451 6.38 47.95 -13.10
CA VAL A 451 7.27 48.73 -12.19
C VAL A 451 6.53 49.29 -10.96
N THR A 452 5.22 49.42 -10.99
CA THR A 452 4.44 50.02 -9.87
C THR A 452 4.17 49.04 -8.73
N GLU A 453 4.21 47.73 -8.95
CA GLU A 453 3.96 46.72 -7.88
C GLU A 453 5.19 46.40 -7.04
N ILE A 454 6.40 46.70 -7.51
CA ILE A 454 7.63 46.44 -6.75
C ILE A 454 7.79 47.41 -5.58
N ILE A 455 7.28 48.65 -5.74
CA ILE A 455 7.36 49.67 -4.67
C ILE A 455 6.36 49.36 -3.53
N GLN A 456 5.20 48.75 -3.81
CA GLN A 456 4.25 48.38 -2.78
C GLN A 456 4.68 47.11 -2.01
N LYS A 457 5.54 46.23 -2.56
CA LYS A 457 6.06 45.06 -1.86
C LYS A 457 7.20 45.38 -0.88
N THR A 458 7.97 46.42 -1.13
CA THR A 458 9.00 46.89 -0.18
C THR A 458 8.39 47.51 1.05
N THR A 459 7.31 48.30 0.91
CA THR A 459 6.55 48.87 2.03
C THR A 459 5.77 47.81 2.84
N GLN A 460 5.28 46.72 2.21
CA GLN A 460 4.67 45.62 2.96
C GLN A 460 5.69 44.75 3.71
N LYS A 461 6.95 44.70 3.26
CA LYS A 461 8.01 43.96 3.94
C LYS A 461 8.45 44.62 5.21
N ASP A 462 8.50 45.95 5.24
CA ASP A 462 8.85 46.74 6.46
C ASP A 462 7.69 46.73 7.47
N ASN A 463 6.44 46.85 7.04
CA ASN A 463 5.27 46.71 7.91
C ASN A 463 5.12 45.32 8.53
N SER A 464 5.58 44.27 7.86
CA SER A 464 5.56 42.91 8.41
C SER A 464 6.64 42.66 9.46
N GLN A 465 7.77 43.38 9.40
CA GLN A 465 8.82 43.29 10.41
C GLN A 465 8.43 44.04 11.70
N ASP A 466 7.81 45.20 11.58
CA ASP A 466 7.33 45.98 12.73
C ASP A 466 6.14 45.27 13.43
N SER A 467 5.24 44.64 12.66
CA SER A 467 4.18 43.83 13.26
C SER A 467 4.71 42.60 14.00
N LEU A 468 5.77 41.96 13.52
CA LEU A 468 6.42 40.83 14.18
C LEU A 468 7.17 41.27 15.46
N LYS A 469 7.79 42.46 15.46
CA LYS A 469 8.41 43.03 16.67
C LYS A 469 7.37 43.35 17.74
N THR A 470 6.23 43.92 17.35
CA THR A 470 5.12 44.21 18.29
C THR A 470 4.54 42.92 18.88
N VAL A 471 4.35 41.87 18.09
CA VAL A 471 3.91 40.53 18.56
C VAL A 471 4.98 39.90 19.47
N ALA A 472 6.27 40.07 19.16
CA ALA A 472 7.37 39.57 19.99
C ALA A 472 7.42 40.26 21.34
N GLN A 473 7.27 41.58 21.39
CA GLN A 473 7.19 42.38 22.64
C GLN A 473 5.99 41.96 23.48
N ALA A 474 4.81 41.82 22.88
CA ALA A 474 3.62 41.32 23.57
C ALA A 474 3.80 39.92 24.16
N LYS A 475 4.49 39.01 23.47
CA LYS A 475 4.84 37.69 24.03
C LYS A 475 5.87 37.74 25.15
N LEU A 476 6.85 38.65 25.07
CA LEU A 476 7.85 38.82 26.11
C LEU A 476 7.24 39.40 27.39
N SER A 477 6.24 40.30 27.29
CA SER A 477 5.53 40.86 28.44
C SER A 477 4.67 39.84 29.20
N THR A 478 4.35 38.70 28.61
CA THR A 478 3.59 37.62 29.25
C THR A 478 4.48 36.57 29.95
N LEU A 479 5.81 36.70 29.87
CA LEU A 479 6.72 35.81 30.58
C LEU A 479 6.80 36.21 32.06
N PRO A 480 6.89 35.23 33.00
CA PRO A 480 7.08 35.55 34.43
C PRO A 480 8.40 36.27 34.62
N SER A 481 8.34 37.31 35.42
CA SER A 481 9.50 38.13 35.84
C SER A 481 10.49 37.36 36.69
#